data_b877614f4350960de3408ceaeb328e41
#
_entry.id   b877614f4350960de3408ceaeb328e41
#
_cell.length_a   1.000
_cell.length_b   1.000
_cell.length_c   1.000
_cell.angle_alpha   90.00
_cell.angle_beta   90.00
_cell.angle_gamma   90.00
#
_symmetry.space_group_name_H-M   'P 1'
#
loop_
_entity.id
_entity.type
_entity.pdbx_description
1 polymer ?
#
loop_
_entity_poly.entity_id
_entity_poly.type
_entity_poly.pdbx_seq_one_letter_code
_entity_poly.pdbx_strand_id
1 'polypeptide(L)' 'MKTSWPVLKADVPQVVLDVLKGEAYNSFSIASVQYIEYASGSDVYHFVLQKEHSMDISVEIDPQGNLVLD' A
#
# COMPACT_ATOMS: atom_id res chain seq x y z
N MET A 1 -7.84 8.97 16.10
CA MET A 1 -8.78 8.87 14.98
C MET A 1 -8.00 8.79 13.67
N LYS A 2 -8.44 7.96 12.76
CA LYS A 2 -7.79 7.88 11.44
C LYS A 2 -8.81 8.19 10.35
N THR A 3 -8.31 8.77 9.26
CA THR A 3 -9.12 9.08 8.08
C THR A 3 -8.53 8.30 6.91
N SER A 4 -9.39 7.70 6.11
CA SER A 4 -8.92 6.97 4.93
C SER A 4 -9.84 7.26 3.75
N TRP A 5 -9.26 7.22 2.54
CA TRP A 5 -10.05 7.38 1.32
C TRP A 5 -9.36 6.62 0.18
N PRO A 6 -10.15 6.20 -0.82
CA PRO A 6 -9.57 5.48 -1.94
C PRO A 6 -8.68 6.40 -2.79
N VAL A 7 -7.64 5.82 -3.35
CA VAL A 7 -6.67 6.54 -4.19
C VAL A 7 -6.52 5.76 -5.49
N LEU A 8 -6.39 6.48 -6.60
CA LEU A 8 -6.11 5.85 -7.88
C LEU A 8 -4.64 5.44 -7.91
N LYS A 9 -4.36 4.29 -8.53
CA LYS A 9 -2.99 3.81 -8.66
C LYS A 9 -2.10 4.85 -9.33
N ALA A 10 -2.64 5.60 -10.29
CA ALA A 10 -1.89 6.64 -10.98
C ALA A 10 -1.48 7.80 -10.08
N ASP A 11 -2.14 7.96 -8.94
CA ASP A 11 -1.86 9.04 -7.99
C ASP A 11 -0.86 8.61 -6.91
N VAL A 12 -0.44 7.34 -6.92
CA VAL A 12 0.53 6.83 -5.94
C VAL A 12 1.94 7.21 -6.39
N PRO A 13 2.78 7.76 -5.50
CA PRO A 13 4.16 8.10 -5.89
C PRO A 13 4.92 6.87 -6.40
N GLN A 14 5.78 7.10 -7.38
CA GLN A 14 6.53 6.00 -7.99
C GLN A 14 7.40 5.27 -6.96
N VAL A 15 7.96 5.99 -5.99
CA VAL A 15 8.80 5.39 -4.95
C VAL A 15 8.01 4.35 -4.15
N VAL A 16 6.71 4.57 -3.95
CA VAL A 16 5.84 3.64 -3.25
C VAL A 16 5.55 2.43 -4.13
N LEU A 17 5.24 2.66 -5.41
CA LEU A 17 4.99 1.57 -6.35
C LEU A 17 6.21 0.69 -6.55
N ASP A 18 7.40 1.27 -6.50
CA ASP A 18 8.65 0.52 -6.67
C ASP A 18 8.84 -0.52 -5.57
N VAL A 19 8.34 -0.26 -4.37
CA VAL A 19 8.40 -1.24 -3.28
C VAL A 19 7.64 -2.51 -3.67
N LEU A 20 6.51 -2.35 -4.35
CA LEU A 20 5.66 -3.48 -4.74
C LEU A 20 6.20 -4.23 -5.95
N LYS A 21 7.21 -3.70 -6.63
CA LYS A 21 7.87 -4.38 -7.73
C LYS A 21 9.00 -5.29 -7.27
N GLY A 22 9.33 -5.25 -5.97
CA GLY A 22 10.37 -6.09 -5.39
C GLY A 22 9.96 -7.56 -5.37
N GLU A 23 10.92 -8.44 -5.09
CA GLU A 23 10.71 -9.89 -5.16
C GLU A 23 9.58 -10.38 -4.27
N ALA A 24 9.38 -9.73 -3.14
CA ALA A 24 8.37 -10.17 -2.18
C ALA A 24 6.93 -10.00 -2.71
N TYR A 25 6.72 -9.04 -3.62
CA TYR A 25 5.36 -8.66 -4.02
C TYR A 25 5.14 -8.66 -5.52
N ASN A 26 6.15 -8.93 -6.33
CA ASN A 26 6.03 -8.78 -7.79
C ASN A 26 5.03 -9.75 -8.44
N SER A 27 4.70 -10.83 -7.77
CA SER A 27 3.73 -11.80 -8.28
C SER A 27 2.30 -11.49 -7.85
N PHE A 28 2.09 -10.46 -7.05
CA PHE A 28 0.76 -10.03 -6.61
C PHE A 28 0.22 -8.93 -7.52
N SER A 29 -1.12 -8.86 -7.58
CA SER A 29 -1.82 -7.76 -8.25
C SER A 29 -2.40 -6.84 -7.21
N ILE A 30 -2.46 -5.55 -7.50
CA ILE A 30 -3.04 -4.57 -6.59
C ILE A 30 -4.56 -4.62 -6.74
N ALA A 31 -5.26 -5.01 -5.68
CA ALA A 31 -6.72 -5.06 -5.68
C ALA A 31 -7.31 -3.71 -5.29
N SER A 32 -6.69 -3.02 -4.33
CA SER A 32 -7.15 -1.70 -3.93
C SER A 32 -6.03 -0.91 -3.30
N VAL A 33 -6.17 0.41 -3.30
CA VAL A 33 -5.23 1.34 -2.68
C VAL A 33 -6.03 2.35 -1.90
N GLN A 34 -5.63 2.60 -0.66
CA GLN A 34 -6.21 3.66 0.16
C GLN A 34 -5.10 4.48 0.78
N TYR A 35 -5.35 5.77 0.96
CA TYR A 35 -4.46 6.65 1.71
C TYR A 35 -5.03 6.79 3.10
N ILE A 36 -4.23 6.55 4.11
CA ILE A 36 -4.67 6.59 5.51
C ILE A 36 -3.87 7.64 6.26
N GLU A 37 -4.58 8.59 6.88
CA GLU A 37 -3.98 9.54 7.80
C GLU A 37 -4.30 9.11 9.22
N TYR A 38 -3.26 8.87 10.02
CA TYR A 38 -3.44 8.56 11.43
C TYR A 38 -3.39 9.82 12.27
N ALA A 39 -4.04 9.79 13.42
CA ALA A 39 -4.07 10.93 14.34
C ALA A 39 -2.67 11.35 14.82
N SER A 40 -1.72 10.40 14.78
CA SER A 40 -0.33 10.67 15.16
C SER A 40 0.43 11.51 14.13
N GLY A 41 -0.18 11.77 12.97
CA GLY A 41 0.47 12.50 11.90
C GLY A 41 1.23 11.64 10.91
N SER A 42 1.20 10.32 11.11
CA SER A 42 1.81 9.39 10.18
C SER A 42 0.82 9.04 9.08
N ASP A 43 1.25 9.12 7.85
CA ASP A 43 0.40 8.80 6.70
C ASP A 43 0.97 7.57 6.00
N VAL A 44 0.09 6.73 5.48
CA VAL A 44 0.52 5.54 4.74
C VAL A 44 -0.41 5.30 3.56
N TYR A 45 0.10 4.58 2.56
CA TYR A 45 -0.69 3.99 1.51
C TYR A 45 -0.96 2.54 1.89
N HIS A 46 -2.23 2.18 1.95
CA HIS A 46 -2.65 0.82 2.29
C HIS A 46 -3.03 0.09 1.02
N PHE A 47 -2.33 -0.99 0.73
CA PHE A 47 -2.56 -1.80 -0.46
C PHE A 47 -3.16 -3.13 -0.06
N VAL A 48 -4.18 -3.56 -0.79
CA VAL A 48 -4.64 -4.93 -0.73
C VAL A 48 -4.13 -5.62 -1.99
N LEU A 49 -3.36 -6.67 -1.80
CA LEU A 49 -2.72 -7.40 -2.89
C LEU A 49 -3.34 -8.77 -3.03
N GLN A 50 -3.53 -9.19 -4.27
CA GLN A 50 -4.14 -10.49 -4.59
C GLN A 50 -3.18 -11.32 -5.42
N LYS A 51 -3.24 -12.62 -5.18
CA LYS A 51 -2.49 -13.60 -5.98
C LYS A 51 -3.38 -14.81 -6.16
N GLU A 52 -3.37 -15.37 -7.38
CA GLU A 52 -4.17 -16.54 -7.69
C GLU A 52 -3.85 -17.68 -6.75
N HIS A 53 -4.89 -18.33 -6.24
CA HIS A 53 -4.81 -19.48 -5.32
C HIS A 53 -4.18 -19.14 -3.97
N SER A 54 -4.13 -17.87 -3.61
CA SER A 54 -3.59 -17.43 -2.33
C SER A 54 -4.55 -16.45 -1.66
N MET A 55 -4.40 -16.30 -0.36
CA MET A 55 -5.19 -15.32 0.38
C MET A 55 -4.68 -13.92 0.07
N ASP A 56 -5.60 -12.96 0.12
CA ASP A 56 -5.23 -11.56 -0.03
C ASP A 56 -4.36 -11.13 1.14
N ILE A 57 -3.41 -10.25 0.86
CA ILE A 57 -2.57 -9.68 1.91
C ILE A 57 -2.69 -8.16 1.89
N SER A 58 -2.42 -7.54 3.04
CA SER A 58 -2.40 -6.09 3.16
C SER A 58 -0.98 -5.61 3.43
N VAL A 59 -0.60 -4.51 2.79
CA VAL A 59 0.71 -3.91 2.97
C VAL A 59 0.53 -2.42 3.15
N GLU A 60 1.21 -1.84 4.14
CA GLU A 60 1.20 -0.39 4.34
C GLU A 60 2.59 0.16 4.04
N ILE A 61 2.63 1.20 3.22
CA ILE A 61 3.88 1.82 2.77
C ILE A 61 3.75 3.32 2.99
N ASP A 62 4.75 3.94 3.61
CA ASP A 62 4.71 5.38 3.81
C ASP A 62 5.00 6.10 2.48
N PRO A 63 4.73 7.43 2.41
CA PRO A 63 4.94 8.18 1.15
C PRO A 63 6.40 8.23 0.70
N GLN A 64 7.34 7.84 1.54
CA GLN A 64 8.76 7.81 1.20
C GLN A 64 9.21 6.45 0.69
N GLY A 65 8.31 5.48 0.65
CA GLY A 65 8.61 4.17 0.12
C GLY A 65 9.10 3.15 1.15
N ASN A 66 8.87 3.41 2.43
CA ASN A 66 9.26 2.48 3.49
C ASN A 66 8.06 1.64 3.91
N LEU A 67 8.30 0.34 4.09
CA LEU A 67 7.26 -0.53 4.63
C LEU A 67 6.98 -0.16 6.08
N VAL A 68 5.71 -0.05 6.42
CA VAL A 68 5.28 0.22 7.78
C VAL A 68 4.89 -1.12 8.40
N LEU A 69 5.57 -1.50 9.46
CA LEU A 69 5.32 -2.75 10.15
C LEU A 69 4.59 -2.47 11.45
N ASP A 70 3.57 -3.24 11.72
CA ASP A 70 2.83 -3.15 12.97
C ASP A 70 3.58 -3.80 14.12
#